data_bc1f5069817fb70c4fac59eded6ab909
#
_entry.id   bc1f5069817fb70c4fac59eded6ab909
#
_cell.length_a   1.000
_cell.length_b   1.000
_cell.length_c   1.000
_cell.angle_alpha   90.00
_cell.angle_beta   90.00
_cell.angle_gamma   90.00
#
_symmetry.space_group_name_H-M   'P 1'
#
loop_
_entity.id
_entity.type
_entity.pdbx_description
1 polymer ?
#
loop_
_entity_poly.entity_id
_entity_poly.type
_entity_poly.pdbx_seq_one_letter_code
_entity_poly.pdbx_strand_id
1 'polypeptide(L)'
;MPSSDITQTIDSISYSGFVVPPAFIDPNGHMNVGYYSVLFDQALDLPWDRLGLGSASAEATGYSSFTLESHVTYQREVHAGDPLDFTFQLIDVDAKRIHYFMTMLHAHERWLAATSEAISMCIDMTTRRSTTWPADRFARLQALHETHSQRPRPAEVGRLIGIRRK
;
A
#
# COMPACT_ATOMS: atom_id res chain seq x y z
N MET A 1 -19.66 -1.78 19.95
CA MET A 1 -19.80 -2.10 18.53
C MET A 1 -19.08 -1.03 17.70
N PRO A 2 -17.87 -1.26 17.20
CA PRO A 2 -17.32 -0.39 16.16
C PRO A 2 -16.61 -1.15 15.03
N SER A 3 -17.14 -2.32 14.56
CA SER A 3 -16.41 -3.05 13.51
C SER A 3 -16.86 -2.75 12.07
N SER A 4 -18.05 -2.17 11.87
CA SER A 4 -18.55 -1.86 10.52
C SER A 4 -17.98 -0.58 9.91
N ASP A 5 -17.56 0.37 10.74
CA ASP A 5 -17.11 1.70 10.31
C ASP A 5 -15.68 1.69 9.75
N ILE A 6 -14.80 0.86 10.33
CA ILE A 6 -13.39 0.78 9.92
C ILE A 6 -13.27 0.15 8.53
N THR A 7 -14.00 -0.93 8.28
CA THR A 7 -13.95 -1.65 7.00
C THR A 7 -14.50 -0.81 5.85
N GLN A 8 -15.65 -0.13 6.05
CA GLN A 8 -16.20 0.79 5.06
C GLN A 8 -15.27 1.95 4.72
N THR A 9 -14.52 2.45 5.71
CA THR A 9 -13.63 3.58 5.50
C THR A 9 -12.32 3.17 4.81
N ILE A 10 -11.80 1.94 5.03
CA ILE A 10 -10.67 1.41 4.25
C ILE A 10 -11.12 1.07 2.83
N ASP A 11 -12.35 0.69 2.65
CA ASP A 11 -12.95 0.37 1.35
C ASP A 11 -13.05 1.59 0.41
N SER A 12 -13.11 2.79 0.95
CA SER A 12 -13.25 4.04 0.18
C SER A 12 -11.95 4.85 0.08
N ILE A 13 -10.80 4.34 0.57
CA ILE A 13 -9.60 5.16 0.65
C ILE A 13 -8.87 5.22 -0.68
N SER A 14 -9.08 6.32 -1.30
CA SER A 14 -8.04 7.08 -1.94
C SER A 14 -7.40 8.00 -0.89
N TYR A 15 -6.09 7.90 -0.65
CA TYR A 15 -5.35 8.97 0.00
C TYR A 15 -5.34 10.14 -0.98
N SER A 16 -6.12 11.17 -0.69
CA SER A 16 -6.21 12.37 -1.51
C SER A 16 -5.44 13.50 -0.87
N GLY A 17 -4.90 14.39 -1.73
CA GLY A 17 -4.26 15.63 -1.28
C GLY A 17 -2.74 15.61 -1.33
N PHE A 18 -2.13 14.58 -1.91
CA PHE A 18 -0.72 14.63 -2.23
C PHE A 18 -0.50 15.45 -3.52
N VAL A 19 0.53 16.29 -3.51
CA VAL A 19 0.97 17.05 -4.69
C VAL A 19 2.45 16.80 -4.91
N VAL A 20 2.86 16.42 -6.12
CA VAL A 20 4.25 16.11 -6.44
C VAL A 20 5.16 17.32 -6.21
N PRO A 21 6.12 17.26 -5.26
CA PRO A 21 7.02 18.38 -5.01
C PRO A 21 8.01 18.58 -6.18
N PRO A 22 8.39 19.83 -6.52
CA PRO A 22 9.44 20.08 -7.51
C PRO A 22 10.77 19.35 -7.23
N ALA A 23 11.10 19.14 -5.95
CA ALA A 23 12.30 18.41 -5.54
C ALA A 23 12.32 16.92 -5.95
N PHE A 24 11.18 16.35 -6.36
CA PHE A 24 11.08 14.96 -6.82
C PHE A 24 11.32 14.80 -8.32
N ILE A 25 11.45 15.91 -9.04
CA ILE A 25 11.63 15.90 -10.50
C ILE A 25 13.11 15.73 -10.86
N ASP A 26 13.37 14.82 -11.76
CA ASP A 26 14.71 14.55 -12.27
C ASP A 26 15.04 15.41 -13.53
N PRO A 27 16.27 15.34 -14.05
CA PRO A 27 16.66 16.08 -15.25
C PRO A 27 15.85 15.78 -16.52
N ASN A 28 15.07 14.68 -16.55
CA ASN A 28 14.19 14.34 -17.67
C ASN A 28 12.84 15.10 -17.60
N GLY A 29 12.60 15.84 -16.51
CA GLY A 29 11.41 16.68 -16.36
C GLY A 29 10.20 15.97 -15.77
N HIS A 30 10.34 14.74 -15.33
CA HIS A 30 9.28 13.97 -14.64
C HIS A 30 9.76 13.44 -13.29
N MET A 31 8.85 12.91 -12.48
CA MET A 31 9.18 12.38 -11.16
C MET A 31 10.19 11.22 -11.27
N ASN A 32 11.30 11.34 -10.53
CA ASN A 32 12.32 10.31 -10.47
C ASN A 32 11.77 9.00 -9.90
N VAL A 33 12.23 7.89 -10.47
CA VAL A 33 11.77 6.53 -10.17
C VAL A 33 11.73 6.17 -8.68
N GLY A 34 12.69 6.65 -7.89
CA GLY A 34 12.78 6.38 -6.46
C GLY A 34 11.63 6.99 -5.64
N TYR A 35 11.13 8.15 -6.06
CA TYR A 35 10.07 8.83 -5.33
C TYR A 35 8.69 8.17 -5.44
N TYR A 36 8.44 7.36 -6.48
CA TYR A 36 7.21 6.55 -6.53
C TYR A 36 7.13 5.60 -5.33
N SER A 37 8.23 4.93 -4.97
CA SER A 37 8.27 4.05 -3.81
C SER A 37 8.09 4.83 -2.50
N VAL A 38 8.69 6.02 -2.38
CA VAL A 38 8.52 6.91 -1.22
C VAL A 38 7.06 7.31 -1.05
N LEU A 39 6.37 7.64 -2.16
CA LEU A 39 4.99 8.05 -2.11
C LEU A 39 4.02 6.90 -1.80
N PHE A 40 4.29 5.70 -2.32
CA PHE A 40 3.53 4.51 -1.95
C PHE A 40 3.70 4.17 -0.46
N ASP A 41 4.91 4.31 0.09
CA ASP A 41 5.17 4.11 1.51
C ASP A 41 4.41 5.12 2.38
N GLN A 42 4.46 6.41 2.05
CA GLN A 42 3.69 7.44 2.74
C GLN A 42 2.17 7.24 2.65
N ALA A 43 1.68 6.81 1.49
CA ALA A 43 0.26 6.52 1.31
C ALA A 43 -0.20 5.26 2.09
N LEU A 44 0.73 4.37 2.43
CA LEU A 44 0.47 3.17 3.21
C LEU A 44 0.23 3.48 4.71
N ASP A 45 0.71 4.62 5.22
CA ASP A 45 0.52 5.01 6.63
C ASP A 45 -0.96 5.00 7.02
N LEU A 46 -1.84 5.51 6.16
CA LEU A 46 -3.26 5.61 6.46
C LEU A 46 -3.96 4.25 6.62
N PRO A 47 -3.86 3.27 5.69
CA PRO A 47 -4.38 1.93 5.92
C PRO A 47 -3.69 1.22 7.09
N TRP A 48 -2.38 1.44 7.32
CA TRP A 48 -1.67 0.84 8.45
C TRP A 48 -2.18 1.35 9.78
N ASP A 49 -2.38 2.64 9.95
CA ASP A 49 -2.94 3.21 11.19
C ASP A 49 -4.33 2.65 11.49
N ARG A 50 -5.19 2.53 10.48
CA ARG A 50 -6.53 1.98 10.63
C ARG A 50 -6.56 0.50 10.97
N LEU A 51 -5.60 -0.26 10.45
CA LEU A 51 -5.44 -1.69 10.77
C LEU A 51 -4.73 -1.91 12.12
N GLY A 52 -4.18 -0.86 12.73
CA GLY A 52 -3.35 -0.96 13.93
C GLY A 52 -1.97 -1.52 13.64
N LEU A 53 -1.44 -1.28 12.45
CA LEU A 53 -0.12 -1.72 11.99
C LEU A 53 0.88 -0.54 11.88
N GLY A 54 0.42 0.70 12.03
CA GLY A 54 1.23 1.91 11.92
C GLY A 54 2.24 2.08 13.06
N SER A 55 3.08 3.11 12.95
CA SER A 55 4.21 3.36 13.87
C SER A 55 3.78 3.52 15.33
N ALA A 56 2.73 4.28 15.60
CA ALA A 56 2.20 4.44 16.96
C ALA A 56 1.76 3.11 17.60
N SER A 57 1.18 2.22 16.79
CA SER A 57 0.82 0.88 17.24
C SER A 57 2.05 0.01 17.48
N ALA A 58 3.08 0.12 16.66
CA ALA A 58 4.35 -0.60 16.84
C ALA A 58 5.03 -0.19 18.14
N GLU A 59 5.10 1.10 18.45
CA GLU A 59 5.64 1.63 19.71
C GLU A 59 4.85 1.11 20.93
N ALA A 60 3.52 1.13 20.86
CA ALA A 60 2.67 0.73 21.97
C ALA A 60 2.68 -0.78 22.25
N THR A 61 2.93 -1.62 21.26
CA THR A 61 2.71 -3.06 21.35
C THR A 61 3.95 -3.91 21.09
N GLY A 62 5.01 -3.34 20.54
CA GLY A 62 6.22 -4.06 20.16
C GLY A 62 6.10 -4.92 18.89
N TYR A 63 5.02 -4.78 18.12
CA TYR A 63 4.84 -5.46 16.84
C TYR A 63 4.80 -4.47 15.69
N SER A 64 5.51 -4.76 14.61
CA SER A 64 5.56 -3.93 13.40
C SER A 64 5.41 -4.77 12.14
N SER A 65 5.23 -4.14 10.99
CA SER A 65 5.24 -4.80 9.70
C SER A 65 6.48 -4.38 8.90
N PHE A 66 7.22 -5.36 8.37
CA PHE A 66 8.36 -5.11 7.50
C PHE A 66 8.06 -5.57 6.09
N THR A 67 8.26 -4.71 5.12
CA THR A 67 8.14 -5.07 3.69
C THR A 67 9.27 -6.02 3.32
N LEU A 68 8.92 -7.15 2.71
CA LEU A 68 9.85 -8.19 2.26
C LEU A 68 10.19 -8.04 0.79
N GLU A 69 9.18 -7.68 0.00
CA GLU A 69 9.28 -7.59 -1.45
C GLU A 69 8.29 -6.53 -1.93
N SER A 70 8.68 -5.78 -2.94
CA SER A 70 7.81 -4.85 -3.64
C SER A 70 8.10 -4.84 -5.13
N HIS A 71 7.04 -4.73 -5.93
CA HIS A 71 7.10 -4.60 -7.37
C HIS A 71 6.33 -3.36 -7.81
N VAL A 72 7.04 -2.36 -8.29
CA VAL A 72 6.45 -1.12 -8.81
C VAL A 72 6.40 -1.15 -10.33
N THR A 73 5.26 -0.79 -10.91
CA THR A 73 5.12 -0.60 -12.37
C THR A 73 4.75 0.83 -12.68
N TYR A 74 5.34 1.39 -13.71
CA TYR A 74 5.16 2.77 -14.16
C TYR A 74 4.33 2.77 -15.42
N GLN A 75 3.20 3.49 -15.45
CA GLN A 75 2.25 3.49 -16.54
C GLN A 75 2.25 4.83 -17.29
N ARG A 76 2.37 5.93 -16.52
CA ARG A 76 2.39 7.29 -17.07
C ARG A 76 3.21 8.20 -16.17
N GLU A 77 3.96 9.12 -16.79
CA GLU A 77 4.77 10.14 -16.11
C GLU A 77 3.91 11.07 -15.26
N VAL A 78 4.46 11.50 -14.13
CA VAL A 78 3.91 12.58 -13.31
C VAL A 78 4.91 13.70 -13.17
N HIS A 79 4.42 14.94 -13.05
CA HIS A 79 5.20 16.17 -13.05
C HIS A 79 5.04 16.94 -11.76
N ALA A 80 5.89 17.94 -11.54
CA ALA A 80 5.74 18.85 -10.39
C ALA A 80 4.35 19.51 -10.38
N GLY A 81 3.69 19.48 -9.24
CA GLY A 81 2.37 20.06 -9.07
C GLY A 81 1.21 19.12 -9.39
N ASP A 82 1.46 17.93 -9.97
CA ASP A 82 0.39 16.96 -10.22
C ASP A 82 -0.22 16.49 -8.90
N PRO A 83 -1.55 16.55 -8.76
CA PRO A 83 -2.26 16.02 -7.61
C PRO A 83 -2.43 14.50 -7.75
N LEU A 84 -2.15 13.76 -6.68
CA LEU A 84 -2.18 12.30 -6.67
C LEU A 84 -3.15 11.75 -5.64
N ASP A 85 -3.86 10.70 -6.03
CA ASP A 85 -4.66 9.83 -5.18
C ASP A 85 -4.05 8.43 -5.15
N PHE A 86 -4.20 7.73 -4.02
CA PHE A 86 -3.77 6.35 -3.88
C PHE A 86 -4.94 5.45 -3.49
N THR A 87 -4.96 4.23 -3.98
CA THR A 87 -5.90 3.20 -3.54
C THR A 87 -5.14 2.05 -2.91
N PHE A 88 -5.82 1.30 -2.03
CA PHE A 88 -5.28 0.13 -1.36
C PHE A 88 -6.23 -1.06 -1.52
N GLN A 89 -5.69 -2.24 -1.84
CA GLN A 89 -6.42 -3.50 -1.84
C GLN A 89 -5.57 -4.58 -1.15
N LEU A 90 -6.09 -5.19 -0.09
CA LEU A 90 -5.51 -6.38 0.50
C LEU A 90 -5.85 -7.57 -0.41
N ILE A 91 -4.82 -8.25 -0.90
CA ILE A 91 -4.93 -9.34 -1.88
C ILE A 91 -4.99 -10.70 -1.19
N ASP A 92 -4.17 -10.87 -0.13
CA ASP A 92 -4.10 -12.11 0.64
C ASP A 92 -3.54 -11.86 2.03
N VAL A 93 -3.82 -12.75 2.98
CA VAL A 93 -3.33 -12.66 4.35
C VAL A 93 -3.16 -14.06 4.95
N ASP A 94 -2.05 -14.29 5.63
CA ASP A 94 -1.85 -15.46 6.49
C ASP A 94 -1.49 -15.05 7.92
N ALA A 95 -1.19 -16.02 8.76
CA ALA A 95 -0.90 -15.79 10.17
C ALA A 95 0.27 -14.84 10.43
N LYS A 96 1.14 -14.59 9.43
CA LYS A 96 2.36 -13.78 9.56
C LYS A 96 2.50 -12.69 8.51
N ARG A 97 1.89 -12.85 7.33
CA ARG A 97 2.13 -12.01 6.15
C ARG A 97 0.85 -11.41 5.62
N ILE A 98 1.03 -10.30 4.94
CA ILE A 98 0.00 -9.62 4.16
C ILE A 98 0.55 -9.35 2.77
N HIS A 99 -0.28 -9.62 1.76
CA HIS A 99 -0.03 -9.31 0.37
C HIS A 99 -1.03 -8.23 -0.06
N TYR A 100 -0.56 -7.11 -0.56
CA TYR A 100 -1.41 -5.99 -0.92
C TYR A 100 -0.99 -5.34 -2.23
N PHE A 101 -1.91 -4.59 -2.79
CA PHE A 101 -1.76 -3.87 -4.03
C PHE A 101 -2.23 -2.43 -3.88
N MET A 102 -1.48 -1.50 -4.44
CA MET A 102 -1.78 -0.08 -4.42
C MET A 102 -1.74 0.49 -5.84
N THR A 103 -2.58 1.48 -6.11
CA THR A 103 -2.52 2.29 -7.33
C THR A 103 -2.23 3.74 -6.98
N MET A 104 -1.47 4.41 -7.85
CA MET A 104 -1.27 5.86 -7.85
C MET A 104 -2.00 6.44 -9.06
N LEU A 105 -2.94 7.32 -8.82
CA LEU A 105 -3.80 7.93 -9.84
C LEU A 105 -3.61 9.44 -9.83
N HIS A 106 -3.66 10.07 -11.02
CA HIS A 106 -3.84 11.52 -11.07
C HIS A 106 -5.22 11.89 -10.50
N ALA A 107 -5.26 12.75 -9.47
CA ALA A 107 -6.45 12.95 -8.65
C ALA A 107 -7.66 13.48 -9.46
N HIS A 108 -7.43 14.37 -10.40
CA HIS A 108 -8.50 14.99 -11.20
C HIS A 108 -8.83 14.20 -12.46
N GLU A 109 -7.81 13.82 -13.23
CA GLU A 109 -8.00 13.17 -14.54
C GLU A 109 -8.19 11.64 -14.43
N ARG A 110 -7.91 11.06 -13.28
CA ARG A 110 -8.14 9.63 -12.93
C ARG A 110 -7.33 8.62 -13.76
N TRP A 111 -6.31 9.03 -14.50
CA TRP A 111 -5.42 8.10 -15.17
C TRP A 111 -4.44 7.45 -14.17
N LEU A 112 -4.06 6.21 -14.47
CA LEU A 112 -3.14 5.41 -13.67
C LEU A 112 -1.69 5.88 -13.94
N ALA A 113 -1.01 6.36 -12.91
CA ALA A 113 0.40 6.75 -12.96
C ALA A 113 1.33 5.55 -12.70
N ALA A 114 1.06 4.82 -11.61
CA ALA A 114 1.87 3.68 -11.19
C ALA A 114 1.06 2.69 -10.36
N THR A 115 1.59 1.48 -10.21
CA THR A 115 1.09 0.47 -9.26
C THR A 115 2.22 -0.03 -8.37
N SER A 116 1.87 -0.46 -7.17
CA SER A 116 2.78 -1.14 -6.24
C SER A 116 2.12 -2.40 -5.71
N GLU A 117 2.76 -3.54 -5.92
CA GLU A 117 2.42 -4.82 -5.30
C GLU A 117 3.47 -5.14 -4.25
N ALA A 118 3.07 -5.54 -3.04
CA ALA A 118 4.03 -5.83 -2.00
C ALA A 118 3.57 -6.89 -1.01
N ILE A 119 4.55 -7.56 -0.39
CA ILE A 119 4.38 -8.47 0.75
C ILE A 119 5.07 -7.86 1.96
N SER A 120 4.34 -7.78 3.08
CA SER A 120 4.90 -7.41 4.38
C SER A 120 4.66 -8.51 5.40
N MET A 121 5.50 -8.56 6.43
CA MET A 121 5.49 -9.60 7.46
C MET A 121 5.49 -8.98 8.85
N CYS A 122 4.77 -9.61 9.78
CA CYS A 122 4.76 -9.25 11.20
C CYS A 122 6.11 -9.54 11.84
N ILE A 123 6.67 -8.53 12.51
CA ILE A 123 7.94 -8.59 13.23
C ILE A 123 7.71 -8.26 14.71
N ASP A 124 8.21 -9.11 15.58
CA ASP A 124 8.41 -8.79 16.99
C ASP A 124 9.63 -7.87 17.11
N MET A 125 9.42 -6.63 17.54
CA MET A 125 10.46 -5.59 17.59
C MET A 125 11.47 -5.83 18.71
N THR A 126 11.14 -6.65 19.71
CA THR A 126 12.05 -7.02 20.81
C THR A 126 13.07 -8.05 20.32
N THR A 127 12.58 -9.12 19.67
CA THR A 127 13.43 -10.20 19.18
C THR A 127 13.96 -9.97 17.77
N ARG A 128 13.39 -9.01 17.03
CA ARG A 128 13.67 -8.71 15.61
C ARG A 128 13.42 -9.91 14.69
N ARG A 129 12.47 -10.78 15.06
CA ARG A 129 12.12 -11.99 14.29
C ARG A 129 10.68 -11.94 13.84
N SER A 130 10.41 -12.69 12.77
CA SER A 130 9.04 -12.87 12.28
C SER A 130 8.18 -13.60 13.32
N THR A 131 6.95 -13.13 13.45
CA THR A 131 5.97 -13.70 14.38
C THR A 131 4.57 -13.67 13.75
N THR A 132 3.60 -14.24 14.44
CA THR A 132 2.19 -14.15 14.05
C THR A 132 1.59 -12.80 14.44
N TRP A 133 0.64 -12.33 13.65
CA TRP A 133 -0.13 -11.15 13.98
C TRP A 133 -0.83 -11.33 15.33
N PRO A 134 -0.86 -10.31 16.21
CA PRO A 134 -1.74 -10.30 17.37
C PRO A 134 -3.19 -10.58 16.94
N ALA A 135 -3.93 -11.31 17.77
CA ALA A 135 -5.25 -11.85 17.42
C ALA A 135 -6.26 -10.77 16.96
N ASP A 136 -6.25 -9.61 17.62
CA ASP A 136 -7.10 -8.47 17.28
C ASP A 136 -6.78 -7.87 15.89
N ARG A 137 -5.50 -7.82 15.53
CA ARG A 137 -5.03 -7.34 14.23
C ARG A 137 -5.29 -8.35 13.13
N PHE A 138 -5.03 -9.62 13.42
CA PHE A 138 -5.33 -10.68 12.47
C PHE A 138 -6.82 -10.73 12.13
N ALA A 139 -7.70 -10.56 13.13
CA ALA A 139 -9.14 -10.49 12.90
C ALA A 139 -9.54 -9.29 12.00
N ARG A 140 -8.92 -8.11 12.18
CA ARG A 140 -9.14 -6.95 11.30
C ARG A 140 -8.67 -7.20 9.87
N LEU A 141 -7.49 -7.81 9.73
CA LEU A 141 -6.93 -8.18 8.43
C LEU A 141 -7.82 -9.19 7.70
N GLN A 142 -8.33 -10.20 8.41
CA GLN A 142 -9.27 -11.18 7.84
C GLN A 142 -10.57 -10.53 7.38
N ALA A 143 -11.18 -9.69 8.20
CA ALA A 143 -12.40 -8.96 7.84
C ALA A 143 -12.22 -8.06 6.61
N LEU A 144 -11.06 -7.37 6.53
CA LEU A 144 -10.73 -6.58 5.36
C LEU A 144 -10.52 -7.47 4.12
N HIS A 145 -9.82 -8.59 4.26
CA HIS A 145 -9.60 -9.53 3.17
C HIS A 145 -10.92 -10.11 2.63
N GLU A 146 -11.85 -10.48 3.51
CA GLU A 146 -13.20 -10.92 3.12
C GLU A 146 -13.90 -9.88 2.24
N THR A 147 -13.84 -8.60 2.64
CA THR A 147 -14.41 -7.50 1.85
C THR A 147 -13.66 -7.30 0.52
N HIS A 148 -12.34 -7.28 0.55
CA HIS A 148 -11.52 -7.01 -0.63
C HIS A 148 -11.49 -8.17 -1.63
N SER A 149 -11.71 -9.41 -1.19
CA SER A 149 -11.82 -10.59 -2.06
C SER A 149 -13.02 -10.56 -3.01
N GLN A 150 -14.04 -9.74 -2.69
CA GLN A 150 -15.20 -9.52 -3.56
C GLN A 150 -14.91 -8.56 -4.72
N ARG A 151 -13.78 -7.86 -4.67
CA ARG A 151 -13.35 -6.95 -5.74
C ARG A 151 -12.60 -7.69 -6.84
N PRO A 152 -12.64 -7.17 -8.07
CA PRO A 152 -11.77 -7.70 -9.13
C PRO A 152 -10.32 -7.69 -8.68
N ARG A 153 -9.62 -8.81 -8.88
CA ARG A 153 -8.17 -8.86 -8.70
C ARG A 153 -7.49 -7.97 -9.73
N PRO A 154 -6.62 -7.02 -9.35
CA PRO A 154 -5.93 -6.18 -10.32
C PRO A 154 -5.10 -7.02 -11.30
N ALA A 155 -5.11 -6.64 -12.58
CA ALA A 155 -4.47 -7.42 -13.65
C ALA A 155 -2.93 -7.46 -13.51
N GLU A 156 -2.37 -6.51 -12.79
CA GLU A 156 -0.93 -6.39 -12.55
C GLU A 156 -0.42 -7.27 -11.40
N VAL A 157 -1.32 -7.81 -10.57
CA VAL A 157 -0.94 -8.67 -9.43
C VAL A 157 -0.29 -9.96 -9.92
N GLY A 158 0.91 -10.26 -9.40
CA GLY A 158 1.70 -11.41 -9.78
C GLY A 158 2.44 -11.24 -11.11
N ARG A 159 2.57 -10.01 -11.62
CA ARG A 159 3.27 -9.72 -12.85
C ARG A 159 4.77 -9.95 -12.68
N LEU A 160 5.36 -10.78 -13.55
CA LEU A 160 6.80 -10.99 -13.60
C LEU A 160 7.49 -9.92 -14.45
N ILE A 161 8.70 -9.53 -14.01
CA ILE A 161 9.59 -8.67 -14.80
C ILE A 161 10.15 -9.46 -15.97
N GLY A 162 10.02 -8.93 -17.17
CA GLY A 162 10.55 -9.57 -18.36
C GLY A 162 10.16 -8.84 -19.65
N ILE A 163 10.94 -9.08 -20.70
CA ILE A 163 10.62 -8.56 -22.04
C ILE A 163 9.50 -9.41 -22.65
N ARG A 164 8.32 -8.80 -22.83
CA ARG A 164 7.22 -9.45 -23.53
C ARG A 164 7.44 -9.34 -25.02
N ARG A 165 7.65 -10.47 -25.68
CA ARG A 165 7.72 -10.55 -27.15
C ARG A 165 6.31 -10.86 -27.68
N LYS A 166 5.91 -10.11 -28.69
CA LYS A 166 4.66 -10.37 -29.45
C LYS A 166 4.82 -11.62 -30.30
#